data_27887f36eb7c2eb8c4b26f5e57262af8
#
_entry.id   27887f36eb7c2eb8c4b26f5e57262af8
#
_cell.length_a   1.000
_cell.length_b   1.000
_cell.length_c   1.000
_cell.angle_alpha   90.00
_cell.angle_beta   90.00
_cell.angle_gamma   90.00
#
_symmetry.space_group_name_H-M   'P 1'
#
loop_
_entity.id
_entity.type
_entity.pdbx_description
1 polymer ?
#
loop_
_entity_poly.entity_id
_entity_poly.type
_entity_poly.pdbx_seq_one_letter_code
_entity_poly.pdbx_strand_id
1 'polypeptide(L)'
;MDQFQNVQVIKKANVYFEGKVTSRTVVFSDGSRKTLGIMLPGEYEFGTSEKEIMEILSGKLQVLLPGSSEWKEFVGNTVFEVPADAKFKLKVQEITDYCCSYLGK
;
A
#
# COMPACT_ATOMS: atom_id res chain seq x y z
N MET A 1 -3.98 -10.10 -17.31
CA MET A 1 -3.61 -10.57 -15.96
C MET A 1 -2.25 -9.99 -15.60
N ASP A 2 -2.21 -9.26 -14.55
CA ASP A 2 -0.99 -8.63 -14.12
C ASP A 2 -0.19 -9.56 -13.21
N GLN A 3 1.06 -9.72 -13.54
CA GLN A 3 1.96 -10.52 -12.73
C GLN A 3 3.38 -10.00 -12.87
N PHE A 4 4.19 -10.24 -11.85
CA PHE A 4 5.62 -9.95 -11.92
C PHE A 4 6.35 -11.21 -12.36
N GLN A 5 7.37 -11.02 -13.19
CA GLN A 5 8.22 -12.11 -13.65
C GLN A 5 9.66 -11.85 -13.22
N ASN A 6 10.42 -12.94 -13.01
CA ASN A 6 11.84 -12.86 -12.67
C ASN A 6 12.10 -12.00 -11.44
N VAL A 7 11.28 -12.21 -10.40
CA VAL A 7 11.40 -11.47 -9.15
C VAL A 7 11.73 -12.41 -8.01
N GLN A 8 12.22 -11.83 -6.92
CA GLN A 8 12.42 -12.55 -5.67
C GLN A 8 11.34 -12.10 -4.69
N VAL A 9 10.84 -13.03 -3.88
CA VAL A 9 9.88 -12.74 -2.82
C VAL A 9 10.51 -13.06 -1.50
N ILE A 10 10.54 -12.07 -0.59
CA ILE A 10 11.02 -12.30 0.76
C ILE A 10 9.93 -13.05 1.51
N LYS A 11 10.28 -14.23 2.03
CA LYS A 11 9.29 -15.14 2.61
C LYS A 11 8.57 -14.59 3.83
N LYS A 12 9.29 -13.87 4.68
CA LYS A 12 8.69 -13.36 5.92
C LYS A 12 7.82 -12.14 5.63
N ALA A 13 6.58 -12.20 6.06
CA ALA A 13 5.64 -11.09 5.88
C ALA A 13 5.98 -9.89 6.75
N ASN A 14 5.62 -8.71 6.28
CA ASN A 14 5.55 -7.50 7.07
C ASN A 14 4.17 -7.49 7.74
N VAL A 15 4.13 -7.36 9.05
CA VAL A 15 2.88 -7.44 9.82
C VAL A 15 2.68 -6.15 10.58
N TYR A 16 1.53 -5.52 10.38
CA TYR A 16 1.16 -4.27 11.02
C TYR A 16 -0.19 -4.43 11.71
N PHE A 17 -0.41 -3.64 12.76
CA PHE A 17 -1.69 -3.60 13.48
C PHE A 17 -2.19 -4.99 13.86
N GLU A 18 -1.29 -5.78 14.45
CA GLU A 18 -1.59 -7.12 14.96
C GLU A 18 -2.14 -8.08 13.89
N GLY A 19 -1.66 -7.92 12.65
CA GLY A 19 -2.05 -8.79 11.54
C GLY A 19 -3.21 -8.29 10.71
N LYS A 20 -3.77 -7.12 11.03
CA LYS A 20 -4.86 -6.55 10.24
C LYS A 20 -4.38 -6.03 8.89
N VAL A 21 -3.10 -5.69 8.80
CA VAL A 21 -2.46 -5.31 7.54
C VAL A 21 -1.19 -6.13 7.41
N THR A 22 -1.05 -6.81 6.28
CA THR A 22 0.14 -7.61 6.00
C THR A 22 0.60 -7.36 4.58
N SER A 23 1.91 -7.54 4.34
CA SER A 23 2.44 -7.48 2.99
C SER A 23 3.67 -8.38 2.87
N ARG A 24 4.03 -8.70 1.63
CA ARG A 24 5.28 -9.38 1.32
C ARG A 24 6.07 -8.55 0.33
N THR A 25 7.37 -8.50 0.55
CA THR A 25 8.27 -7.71 -0.27
C THR A 25 8.68 -8.48 -1.50
N VAL A 26 8.55 -7.85 -2.67
CA VAL A 26 8.97 -8.35 -3.96
C VAL A 26 10.17 -7.52 -4.42
N VAL A 27 11.27 -8.18 -4.76
CA VAL A 27 12.50 -7.51 -5.19
C VAL A 27 12.72 -7.77 -6.68
N PHE A 28 12.93 -6.70 -7.42
CA PHE A 28 13.16 -6.76 -8.87
C PHE A 28 14.65 -6.85 -9.18
N SER A 29 14.97 -7.24 -10.42
CA SER A 29 16.36 -7.45 -10.83
C SER A 29 17.20 -6.16 -10.79
N ASP A 30 16.57 -4.99 -10.88
CA ASP A 30 17.25 -3.70 -10.79
C ASP A 30 17.48 -3.23 -9.35
N GLY A 31 17.08 -4.03 -8.36
CA GLY A 31 17.18 -3.70 -6.95
C GLY A 31 16.00 -2.93 -6.40
N SER A 32 15.05 -2.52 -7.22
CA SER A 32 13.83 -1.86 -6.74
C SER A 32 12.93 -2.86 -6.05
N ARG A 33 12.00 -2.36 -5.25
CA ARG A 33 11.08 -3.22 -4.51
C ARG A 33 9.67 -2.68 -4.51
N LYS A 34 8.73 -3.60 -4.38
CA LYS A 34 7.32 -3.31 -4.14
C LYS A 34 6.83 -4.24 -3.05
N THR A 35 5.69 -3.94 -2.47
CA THR A 35 5.04 -4.86 -1.54
C THR A 35 3.66 -5.19 -2.07
N LEU A 36 3.24 -6.44 -1.84
CA LEU A 36 1.90 -6.92 -2.16
C LEU A 36 1.24 -7.32 -0.86
N GLY A 37 0.07 -6.79 -0.58
CA GLY A 37 -0.52 -7.02 0.72
C GLY A 37 -2.02 -6.96 0.76
N ILE A 38 -2.53 -7.21 1.95
CA ILE A 38 -3.96 -7.21 2.26
C ILE A 38 -4.19 -6.33 3.48
N MET A 39 -5.23 -5.52 3.43
CA MET A 39 -5.72 -4.74 4.57
C MET A 39 -7.12 -5.21 4.91
N LEU A 40 -7.32 -5.59 6.17
CA LEU A 40 -8.65 -5.93 6.68
C LEU A 40 -9.42 -4.66 7.01
N PRO A 41 -10.77 -4.71 7.07
CA PRO A 41 -11.55 -3.55 7.47
C PRO A 41 -11.08 -2.97 8.80
N GLY A 42 -10.97 -1.65 8.88
CA GLY A 42 -10.49 -0.94 10.04
C GLY A 42 -9.94 0.42 9.70
N GLU A 43 -9.42 1.11 10.72
CA GLU A 43 -8.83 2.43 10.54
C GLU A 43 -7.35 2.36 10.89
N TYR A 44 -6.51 2.94 10.02
CA TYR A 44 -5.06 2.85 10.14
C TYR A 44 -4.40 4.17 9.83
N GLU A 45 -3.22 4.40 10.42
CA GLU A 45 -2.36 5.52 10.04
C GLU A 45 -0.98 4.97 9.72
N PHE A 46 -0.43 5.38 8.58
CA PHE A 46 0.91 5.00 8.14
C PHE A 46 1.77 6.21 7.92
N GLY A 47 3.07 6.05 8.17
CA GLY A 47 4.08 7.04 7.81
C GLY A 47 4.89 6.55 6.62
N THR A 48 5.43 7.50 5.85
CA THR A 48 6.31 7.19 4.73
C THR A 48 7.71 7.74 4.99
N SER A 49 8.72 7.03 4.53
CA SER A 49 10.10 7.53 4.44
C SER A 49 10.48 7.77 2.99
N GLU A 50 9.77 7.16 2.05
CA GLU A 50 9.94 7.31 0.61
C GLU A 50 8.62 7.70 0.00
N LYS A 51 8.66 8.27 -1.19
CA LYS A 51 7.44 8.45 -1.99
C LYS A 51 6.86 7.08 -2.32
N GLU A 52 5.56 6.93 -2.18
CA GLU A 52 4.86 5.67 -2.43
C GLU A 52 3.77 5.84 -3.47
N ILE A 53 3.62 4.83 -4.32
CA ILE A 53 2.46 4.72 -5.20
C ILE A 53 1.68 3.52 -4.73
N MET A 54 0.43 3.75 -4.35
CA MET A 54 -0.49 2.73 -3.85
C MET A 54 -1.47 2.36 -4.95
N GLU A 55 -1.38 1.11 -5.41
CA GLU A 55 -2.36 0.56 -6.35
C GLU A 55 -3.37 -0.26 -5.57
N ILE A 56 -4.63 0.04 -5.74
CA ILE A 56 -5.71 -0.74 -5.12
C ILE A 56 -6.17 -1.74 -6.16
N LEU A 57 -5.91 -3.01 -5.90
CA LEU A 57 -6.21 -4.09 -6.84
C LEU A 57 -7.65 -4.57 -6.70
N SER A 58 -8.16 -4.59 -5.47
CA SER A 58 -9.57 -4.88 -5.19
C SER A 58 -9.91 -4.34 -3.81
N GLY A 59 -11.21 -4.17 -3.56
CA GLY A 59 -11.69 -3.69 -2.28
C GLY A 59 -12.14 -2.24 -2.33
N LYS A 60 -12.28 -1.63 -1.14
CA LYS A 60 -12.82 -0.29 -1.00
C LYS A 60 -12.30 0.34 0.28
N LEU A 61 -11.78 1.56 0.16
CA LEU A 61 -11.29 2.30 1.31
C LEU A 61 -11.40 3.79 1.07
N GLN A 62 -11.33 4.54 2.17
CA GLN A 62 -11.19 5.99 2.13
C GLN A 62 -9.80 6.37 2.62
N VAL A 63 -9.22 7.39 2.02
CA VAL A 63 -7.85 7.84 2.31
C VAL A 63 -7.87 9.32 2.62
N LEU A 64 -7.22 9.69 3.72
CA LEU A 64 -6.94 11.09 4.05
C LEU A 64 -5.46 11.33 3.74
N LEU A 65 -5.20 11.98 2.62
CA LEU A 65 -3.83 12.25 2.17
C LEU A 65 -3.19 13.38 2.99
N PRO A 66 -1.85 13.44 3.02
CA PRO A 66 -1.15 14.48 3.78
C PRO A 66 -1.58 15.88 3.32
N GLY A 67 -1.84 16.76 4.27
CA GLY A 67 -2.25 18.12 3.99
C GLY A 67 -3.68 18.30 3.52
N SER A 68 -4.44 17.21 3.39
CA SER A 68 -5.84 17.26 2.99
C SER A 68 -6.75 17.17 4.20
N SER A 69 -7.89 17.85 4.14
CA SER A 69 -8.94 17.71 5.16
C SER A 69 -10.11 16.87 4.65
N GLU A 70 -10.02 16.37 3.43
CA GLU A 70 -11.10 15.60 2.81
C GLU A 70 -10.68 14.16 2.57
N TRP A 71 -11.55 13.24 2.97
CA TRP A 71 -11.39 11.82 2.69
C TRP A 71 -11.80 11.53 1.25
N LYS A 72 -10.96 10.77 0.54
CA LYS A 72 -11.25 10.35 -0.84
C LYS A 72 -11.44 8.86 -0.87
N GLU A 73 -12.41 8.40 -1.66
CA GLU A 73 -12.67 6.97 -1.80
C GLU A 73 -11.86 6.39 -2.96
N PHE A 74 -11.27 5.22 -2.73
CA PHE A 74 -10.57 4.45 -3.74
C PHE A 74 -11.11 3.02 -3.75
N VAL A 75 -11.24 2.48 -4.94
CA VAL A 75 -11.75 1.12 -5.16
C VAL A 75 -10.78 0.36 -6.05
N GLY A 76 -11.08 -0.90 -6.33
CA GLY A 76 -10.24 -1.71 -7.21
C GLY A 76 -9.94 -1.02 -8.53
N ASN A 77 -8.70 -1.17 -9.00
CA ASN A 77 -8.16 -0.58 -10.22
C ASN A 77 -7.98 0.94 -10.13
N THR A 78 -7.72 1.46 -8.93
CA THR A 78 -7.39 2.87 -8.73
C THR A 78 -6.01 3.00 -8.10
N VAL A 79 -5.43 4.19 -8.18
CA VAL A 79 -4.07 4.47 -7.73
C VAL A 79 -4.05 5.80 -7.01
N PHE A 80 -3.26 5.91 -5.94
CA PHE A 80 -2.95 7.20 -5.34
C PHE A 80 -1.48 7.24 -4.93
N GLU A 81 -0.95 8.46 -4.79
CA GLU A 81 0.45 8.69 -4.41
C GLU A 81 0.51 9.34 -3.05
N VAL A 82 1.55 8.99 -2.29
CA VAL A 82 1.83 9.60 -0.99
C VAL A 82 3.26 10.11 -1.02
N PRO A 83 3.50 11.39 -0.67
CA PRO A 83 4.86 11.92 -0.66
C PRO A 83 5.72 11.29 0.43
N ALA A 84 7.04 11.44 0.31
CA ALA A 84 7.98 11.00 1.33
C ALA A 84 7.83 11.83 2.60
N ASP A 85 8.24 11.25 3.73
CA ASP A 85 8.29 11.92 5.04
C ASP A 85 6.93 12.52 5.44
N ALA A 86 5.87 11.74 5.27
CA ALA A 86 4.50 12.18 5.50
C ALA A 86 3.70 11.11 6.22
N LYS A 87 2.50 11.48 6.66
CA LYS A 87 1.56 10.53 7.27
C LYS A 87 0.24 10.61 6.53
N PHE A 88 -0.44 9.47 6.41
CA PHE A 88 -1.76 9.39 5.81
C PHE A 88 -2.62 8.40 6.57
N LYS A 89 -3.93 8.60 6.49
CA LYS A 89 -4.89 7.77 7.22
C LYS A 89 -5.77 7.01 6.25
N LEU A 90 -6.17 5.82 6.66
CA LEU A 90 -7.00 4.91 5.87
C LEU A 90 -8.22 4.48 6.69
N LYS A 91 -9.38 4.44 6.04
CA LYS A 91 -10.57 3.78 6.55
C LYS A 91 -10.91 2.68 5.56
N VAL A 92 -10.52 1.45 5.89
CA VAL A 92 -10.75 0.29 5.01
C VAL A 92 -12.13 -0.26 5.29
N GLN A 93 -12.98 -0.27 4.27
CA GLN A 93 -14.38 -0.67 4.39
C GLN A 93 -14.58 -2.13 4.01
N GLU A 94 -13.80 -2.62 3.04
CA GLU A 94 -13.82 -4.01 2.60
C GLU A 94 -12.39 -4.52 2.58
N ILE A 95 -12.20 -5.84 2.64
CA ILE A 95 -10.85 -6.40 2.50
C ILE A 95 -10.24 -5.81 1.22
N THR A 96 -9.09 -5.18 1.37
CA THR A 96 -8.43 -4.46 0.27
C THR A 96 -7.12 -5.12 -0.09
N ASP A 97 -6.98 -5.45 -1.37
CA ASP A 97 -5.76 -6.01 -1.95
C ASP A 97 -5.00 -4.87 -2.59
N TYR A 98 -3.72 -4.73 -2.28
CA TYR A 98 -2.95 -3.57 -2.73
C TYR A 98 -1.52 -3.93 -3.11
N CYS A 99 -0.95 -3.07 -3.96
CA CYS A 99 0.47 -3.10 -4.31
C CYS A 99 1.05 -1.73 -4.02
N CYS A 100 2.13 -1.68 -3.26
CA CYS A 100 2.82 -0.43 -2.95
C CYS A 100 4.17 -0.39 -3.63
N SER A 101 4.44 0.66 -4.40
CA SER A 101 5.72 0.90 -5.02
C SER A 101 6.47 1.99 -4.24
N TYR A 102 7.78 1.79 -4.03
CA TYR A 102 8.64 2.71 -3.27
C TYR A 102 9.60 3.38 -4.25
N LEU A 103 9.54 4.70 -4.32
CA LEU A 103 10.26 5.47 -5.35
C LEU A 103 11.39 6.34 -4.80
N GLY A 104 11.74 6.20 -3.52
CA GLY A 104 12.74 7.05 -2.90
C GLY A 104 12.18 8.43 -2.55
N LYS A 105 13.06 9.34 -2.25
CA LYS A 105 12.66 10.70 -1.84
C LYS A 105 12.64 11.70 -2.98
#